data_125516ed3c4a173f0f0de5212fff6d76
#
_entry.id   125516ed3c4a173f0f0de5212fff6d76
#
_cell.length_a   1.000
_cell.length_b   1.000
_cell.length_c   1.000
_cell.angle_alpha   90.00
_cell.angle_beta   90.00
_cell.angle_gamma   90.00
#
_symmetry.space_group_name_H-M   'P 1'
#
loop_
_entity.id
_entity.type
_entity.pdbx_description
1 polymer ?
#
loop_
_entity_poly.entity_id
_entity_poly.type
_entity_poly.pdbx_seq_one_letter_code
_entity_poly.pdbx_strand_id
1 'polypeptide(L)'
;MQKQALITGATSGIGRATALRLAKEGYAVIATGRRADRLATLRAEIEAAGGRCTTLAFDVRSEEEVRRNLSPLENIDLLVNNAGLAAGLEHIDLGDTRDWDAMIDTNVKGLLYVTRVIAPKMVAAGRGHIFNTVSYTHLRAHET
;
A
#
# COMPACT_ATOMS: atom_id res chain seq x y z
N MET A 1 -17.29 -0.23 -16.96
CA MET A 1 -17.05 0.39 -15.65
C MET A 1 -15.56 0.56 -15.44
N GLN A 2 -15.16 1.70 -14.91
CA GLN A 2 -13.76 2.00 -14.65
C GLN A 2 -13.21 1.06 -13.57
N LYS A 3 -12.03 0.47 -13.81
CA LYS A 3 -11.36 -0.37 -12.82
C LYS A 3 -10.81 0.47 -11.69
N GLN A 4 -10.81 -0.09 -10.50
CA GLN A 4 -10.31 0.57 -9.30
C GLN A 4 -9.06 -0.12 -8.76
N ALA A 5 -8.07 0.68 -8.41
CA ALA A 5 -6.82 0.21 -7.80
C ALA A 5 -6.66 0.84 -6.43
N LEU A 6 -6.45 -0.01 -5.42
CA LEU A 6 -6.14 0.40 -4.05
C LEU A 6 -4.64 0.24 -3.82
N ILE A 7 -3.97 1.33 -3.42
CA ILE A 7 -2.53 1.34 -3.22
C ILE A 7 -2.21 1.79 -1.81
N THR A 8 -1.51 0.97 -1.06
CA THR A 8 -1.01 1.35 0.25
C THR A 8 0.40 1.94 0.12
N GLY A 9 0.78 2.80 1.06
CA GLY A 9 2.07 3.47 1.00
C GLY A 9 2.21 4.38 -0.21
N ALA A 10 1.14 5.08 -0.59
CA ALA A 10 1.10 5.89 -1.81
C ALA A 10 1.69 7.31 -1.63
N THR A 11 2.19 7.65 -0.45
CA THR A 11 2.66 9.01 -0.16
C THR A 11 4.04 9.32 -0.70
N SER A 12 4.83 8.32 -1.03
CA SER A 12 6.21 8.49 -1.50
C SER A 12 6.70 7.29 -2.31
N GLY A 13 7.81 7.47 -2.98
CA GLY A 13 8.55 6.41 -3.64
C GLY A 13 7.75 5.61 -4.66
N ILE A 14 7.90 4.31 -4.61
CA ILE A 14 7.29 3.36 -5.56
C ILE A 14 5.77 3.43 -5.51
N GLY A 15 5.19 3.55 -4.32
CA GLY A 15 3.73 3.62 -4.17
C GLY A 15 3.13 4.84 -4.84
N ARG A 16 3.77 6.00 -4.69
CA ARG A 16 3.34 7.23 -5.34
C ARG A 16 3.47 7.13 -6.86
N ALA A 17 4.59 6.66 -7.34
CA ALA A 17 4.82 6.46 -8.77
C ALA A 17 3.81 5.46 -9.38
N THR A 18 3.51 4.39 -8.65
CA THR A 18 2.52 3.40 -9.06
C THR A 18 1.12 4.00 -9.15
N ALA A 19 0.73 4.83 -8.19
CA ALA A 19 -0.56 5.51 -8.19
C ALA A 19 -0.71 6.41 -9.42
N LEU A 20 0.32 7.21 -9.71
CA LEU A 20 0.34 8.09 -10.88
C LEU A 20 0.24 7.29 -12.18
N ARG A 21 0.99 6.20 -12.27
CA ARG A 21 0.98 5.37 -13.49
C ARG A 21 -0.36 4.68 -13.69
N LEU A 22 -0.94 4.10 -12.66
CA LEU A 22 -2.24 3.44 -12.76
C LEU A 22 -3.35 4.41 -13.12
N ALA A 23 -3.32 5.63 -12.56
CA ALA A 23 -4.27 6.67 -12.96
C ALA A 23 -4.14 6.99 -14.45
N LYS A 24 -2.92 7.09 -14.96
CA LYS A 24 -2.65 7.33 -16.38
C LYS A 24 -3.16 6.20 -17.27
N GLU A 25 -3.12 4.97 -16.75
CA GLU A 25 -3.65 3.80 -17.46
C GLU A 25 -5.17 3.65 -17.35
N GLY A 26 -5.85 4.59 -16.72
CA GLY A 26 -7.31 4.62 -16.66
C GLY A 26 -7.95 4.04 -15.40
N TYR A 27 -7.15 3.68 -14.39
CA TYR A 27 -7.71 3.23 -13.11
C TYR A 27 -8.19 4.41 -12.28
N ALA A 28 -9.32 4.23 -11.61
CA ALA A 28 -9.66 5.08 -10.48
C ALA A 28 -8.79 4.64 -9.30
N VAL A 29 -7.99 5.55 -8.77
CA VAL A 29 -7.01 5.24 -7.73
C VAL A 29 -7.58 5.54 -6.36
N ILE A 30 -7.42 4.59 -5.43
CA ILE A 30 -7.64 4.80 -4.01
C ILE A 30 -6.28 4.74 -3.35
N ALA A 31 -5.77 5.92 -2.98
CA ALA A 31 -4.44 6.08 -2.41
C ALA A 31 -4.51 6.13 -0.90
N THR A 32 -3.72 5.32 -0.22
CA THR A 32 -3.69 5.31 1.23
C THR A 32 -2.29 5.55 1.77
N GLY A 33 -2.23 6.11 2.96
CA GLY A 33 -0.99 6.43 3.66
C GLY A 33 -1.29 7.14 4.96
N ARG A 34 -0.26 7.42 5.74
CA ARG A 34 -0.42 8.09 7.03
C ARG A 34 -0.50 9.61 6.92
N ARG A 35 0.03 10.18 5.83
CA ARG A 35 0.20 11.63 5.67
C ARG A 35 -0.85 12.21 4.75
N ALA A 36 -1.91 12.74 5.36
CA ALA A 36 -3.04 13.33 4.63
C ALA A 36 -2.62 14.44 3.66
N ASP A 37 -1.64 15.27 4.03
CA ASP A 37 -1.12 16.35 3.20
C ASP A 37 -0.48 15.82 1.90
N ARG A 38 0.30 14.76 2.00
CA ARG A 38 0.93 14.13 0.83
C ARG A 38 -0.07 13.41 -0.06
N LEU A 39 -1.08 12.80 0.54
CA LEU A 39 -2.19 12.19 -0.21
C LEU A 39 -2.96 13.26 -0.98
N ALA A 40 -3.21 14.42 -0.37
CA ALA A 40 -3.89 15.53 -1.03
C ALA A 40 -3.08 16.04 -2.24
N THR A 41 -1.76 16.13 -2.12
CA THR A 41 -0.88 16.51 -3.23
C THR A 41 -0.95 15.49 -4.37
N LEU A 42 -0.90 14.21 -4.05
CA LEU A 42 -1.02 13.14 -5.04
C LEU A 42 -2.38 13.18 -5.75
N ARG A 43 -3.44 13.36 -5.00
CA ARG A 43 -4.79 13.49 -5.55
C ARG A 43 -4.87 14.65 -6.53
N ALA A 44 -4.35 15.81 -6.15
CA ALA A 44 -4.36 16.99 -7.00
C ALA A 44 -3.60 16.76 -8.32
N GLU A 45 -2.46 16.07 -8.26
CA GLU A 45 -1.70 15.72 -9.46
C GLU A 45 -2.48 14.80 -10.39
N ILE A 46 -3.11 13.76 -9.83
CA ILE A 46 -3.91 12.81 -10.62
C ILE A 46 -5.11 13.52 -11.26
N GLU A 47 -5.82 14.34 -10.50
CA GLU A 47 -6.99 15.06 -11.00
C GLU A 47 -6.61 16.09 -12.05
N ALA A 48 -5.48 16.79 -11.89
CA ALA A 48 -4.98 17.74 -12.87
C ALA A 48 -4.64 17.08 -14.21
N ALA A 49 -4.28 15.81 -14.19
CA ALA A 49 -4.02 15.03 -15.40
C ALA A 49 -5.28 14.33 -15.96
N GLY A 50 -6.46 14.63 -15.41
CA GLY A 50 -7.71 14.06 -15.85
C GLY A 50 -8.09 12.72 -15.22
N GLY A 51 -7.33 12.25 -14.25
CA GLY A 51 -7.60 11.00 -13.55
C GLY A 51 -8.53 11.16 -12.35
N ARG A 52 -8.82 10.06 -11.70
CA ARG A 52 -9.66 10.00 -10.49
C ARG A 52 -8.88 9.42 -9.33
N CYS A 53 -8.93 10.10 -8.20
CA CYS A 53 -8.25 9.66 -6.99
C CYS A 53 -9.08 9.94 -5.74
N THR A 54 -9.24 8.91 -4.93
CA THR A 54 -9.79 9.02 -3.58
C THR A 54 -8.64 8.76 -2.60
N THR A 55 -8.61 9.46 -1.49
CA THR A 55 -7.55 9.29 -0.50
C THR A 55 -8.12 8.84 0.85
N LEU A 56 -7.39 7.95 1.51
CA LEU A 56 -7.73 7.48 2.85
C LEU A 56 -6.47 7.53 3.72
N ALA A 57 -6.49 8.41 4.71
CA ALA A 57 -5.36 8.56 5.62
C ALA A 57 -5.54 7.65 6.83
N PHE A 58 -4.71 6.64 6.95
CA PHE A 58 -4.68 5.72 8.09
C PHE A 58 -3.37 4.96 8.15
N ASP A 59 -3.14 4.30 9.27
CA ASP A 59 -1.94 3.50 9.52
C ASP A 59 -2.27 2.01 9.34
N VAL A 60 -1.59 1.34 8.42
CA VAL A 60 -1.80 -0.10 8.17
C VAL A 60 -1.45 -0.99 9.37
N ARG A 61 -0.68 -0.47 10.34
CA ARG A 61 -0.35 -1.20 11.56
C ARG A 61 -1.55 -1.35 12.50
N SER A 62 -2.57 -0.52 12.31
CA SER A 62 -3.79 -0.58 13.11
C SER A 62 -4.86 -1.39 12.39
N GLU A 63 -5.14 -2.58 12.89
CA GLU A 63 -6.20 -3.43 12.34
C GLU A 63 -7.55 -2.74 12.33
N GLU A 64 -7.86 -1.98 13.40
CA GLU A 64 -9.11 -1.23 13.50
C GLU A 64 -9.23 -0.16 12.41
N GLU A 65 -8.17 0.64 12.20
CA GLU A 65 -8.18 1.66 11.16
C GLU A 65 -8.28 1.05 9.77
N VAL A 66 -7.59 -0.05 9.53
CA VAL A 66 -7.67 -0.79 8.26
C VAL A 66 -9.12 -1.21 8.01
N ARG A 67 -9.75 -1.87 8.96
CA ARG A 67 -11.15 -2.30 8.80
C ARG A 67 -12.10 -1.14 8.60
N ARG A 68 -11.98 -0.09 9.41
CA ARG A 68 -12.86 1.08 9.32
C ARG A 68 -12.79 1.76 7.96
N ASN A 69 -11.58 1.90 7.41
CA ASN A 69 -11.36 2.59 6.15
C ASN A 69 -11.66 1.73 4.92
N LEU A 70 -11.33 0.44 4.97
CA LEU A 70 -11.40 -0.43 3.80
C LEU A 70 -12.66 -1.26 3.69
N SER A 71 -13.32 -1.57 4.80
CA SER A 71 -14.56 -2.38 4.76
C SER A 71 -15.66 -1.78 3.89
N PRO A 72 -15.86 -0.45 3.84
CA PRO A 72 -16.89 0.13 2.98
C PRO A 72 -16.57 0.09 1.49
N LEU A 73 -15.33 -0.18 1.11
CA LEU A 73 -14.93 -0.16 -0.31
C LEU A 73 -15.51 -1.35 -1.06
N GLU A 74 -15.92 -1.10 -2.30
CA GLU A 74 -16.46 -2.10 -3.20
C GLU A 74 -15.72 -2.07 -4.53
N ASN A 75 -15.76 -3.19 -5.26
CA ASN A 75 -15.25 -3.27 -6.64
C ASN A 75 -13.77 -2.94 -6.79
N ILE A 76 -12.95 -3.44 -5.89
CA ILE A 76 -11.49 -3.28 -6.00
C ILE A 76 -10.96 -4.34 -6.96
N ASP A 77 -10.45 -3.90 -8.11
CA ASP A 77 -9.91 -4.79 -9.14
C ASP A 77 -8.44 -5.11 -8.92
N LEU A 78 -7.70 -4.18 -8.32
CA LEU A 78 -6.28 -4.31 -8.07
C LEU A 78 -5.93 -3.79 -6.68
N LEU A 79 -5.23 -4.61 -5.92
CA LEU A 79 -4.64 -4.20 -4.65
C LEU A 79 -3.12 -4.22 -4.79
N VAL A 80 -2.49 -3.09 -4.49
CA VAL A 80 -1.03 -2.97 -4.42
C VAL A 80 -0.64 -2.76 -2.96
N ASN A 81 -0.16 -3.80 -2.32
CA ASN A 81 0.39 -3.74 -0.98
C ASN A 81 1.81 -3.21 -1.06
N ASN A 82 1.96 -1.91 -0.88
CA ASN A 82 3.25 -1.24 -0.99
C ASN A 82 3.68 -0.55 0.30
N ALA A 83 2.80 -0.40 1.28
CA ALA A 83 3.18 0.17 2.56
C ALA A 83 4.32 -0.65 3.16
N GLY A 84 5.41 0.01 3.47
CA GLY A 84 6.60 -0.63 4.00
C GLY A 84 7.50 0.37 4.69
N LEU A 85 8.38 -0.15 5.51
CA LEU A 85 9.27 0.62 6.35
C LEU A 85 10.55 -0.16 6.56
N ALA A 86 11.68 0.51 6.41
CA ALA A 86 12.97 0.01 6.89
C ALA A 86 13.43 0.90 8.03
N ALA A 87 13.75 0.33 9.16
CA ALA A 87 14.18 1.05 10.35
C ALA A 87 15.34 0.31 11.00
N GLY A 88 16.35 1.08 11.42
CA GLY A 88 17.53 0.52 12.02
C GLY A 88 18.52 -0.06 11.00
N LEU A 89 19.78 0.27 11.15
CA LEU A 89 20.84 -0.23 10.28
C LEU A 89 21.92 -0.92 11.10
N GLU A 90 21.70 -1.09 12.39
CA GLU A 90 22.66 -1.70 13.29
C GLU A 90 22.74 -3.22 13.04
N HIS A 91 23.86 -3.78 13.43
CA HIS A 91 24.02 -5.23 13.47
C HIS A 91 22.98 -5.84 14.42
N ILE A 92 22.64 -7.09 14.20
CA ILE A 92 21.58 -7.79 14.94
C ILE A 92 21.77 -7.77 16.45
N ASP A 93 23.01 -7.80 16.90
CA ASP A 93 23.37 -7.79 18.33
C ASP A 93 23.24 -6.41 18.99
N LEU A 94 23.07 -5.35 18.17
CA LEU A 94 22.97 -3.96 18.64
C LEU A 94 21.65 -3.30 18.25
N GLY A 95 20.79 -4.00 17.51
CA GLY A 95 19.56 -3.44 16.98
C GLY A 95 18.52 -3.10 18.05
N ASP A 96 17.74 -2.07 17.79
CA ASP A 96 16.63 -1.67 18.65
C ASP A 96 15.39 -2.52 18.30
N THR A 97 14.87 -3.25 19.28
CA THR A 97 13.69 -4.10 19.08
C THR A 97 12.45 -3.32 18.67
N ARG A 98 12.37 -2.03 19.01
CA ARG A 98 11.27 -1.17 18.59
C ARG A 98 11.27 -0.95 17.07
N ASP A 99 12.46 -0.87 16.47
CA ASP A 99 12.60 -0.80 15.01
C ASP A 99 12.13 -2.09 14.36
N TRP A 100 12.45 -3.23 14.95
CA TRP A 100 11.99 -4.54 14.48
C TRP A 100 10.48 -4.67 14.57
N ASP A 101 9.89 -4.25 15.69
CA ASP A 101 8.43 -4.25 15.87
C ASP A 101 7.77 -3.38 14.81
N ALA A 102 8.29 -2.17 14.57
CA ALA A 102 7.76 -1.26 13.56
C ALA A 102 7.82 -1.86 12.16
N MET A 103 8.92 -2.53 11.82
CA MET A 103 9.06 -3.18 10.51
C MET A 103 8.10 -4.35 10.34
N ILE A 104 7.98 -5.21 11.36
CA ILE A 104 7.07 -6.36 11.30
C ILE A 104 5.61 -5.90 11.28
N ASP A 105 5.26 -4.94 12.10
CA ASP A 105 3.90 -4.42 12.17
C ASP A 105 3.48 -3.75 10.85
N THR A 106 4.39 -3.07 10.18
CA THR A 106 4.11 -2.43 8.89
C THR A 106 4.19 -3.40 7.73
N ASN A 107 5.32 -4.09 7.60
CA ASN A 107 5.65 -4.87 6.40
C ASN A 107 4.94 -6.22 6.34
N VAL A 108 4.63 -6.80 7.50
CA VAL A 108 4.00 -8.12 7.59
C VAL A 108 2.55 -7.97 8.03
N LYS A 109 2.30 -7.50 9.25
CA LYS A 109 0.93 -7.40 9.76
C LYS A 109 0.08 -6.43 8.97
N GLY A 110 0.62 -5.28 8.58
CA GLY A 110 -0.12 -4.31 7.79
C GLY A 110 -0.58 -4.87 6.45
N LEU A 111 0.28 -5.60 5.76
CA LEU A 111 -0.07 -6.30 4.52
C LEU A 111 -1.18 -7.32 4.77
N LEU A 112 -1.07 -8.10 5.84
CA LEU A 112 -2.07 -9.11 6.19
C LEU A 112 -3.42 -8.48 6.52
N TYR A 113 -3.44 -7.40 7.29
CA TYR A 113 -4.68 -6.71 7.66
C TYR A 113 -5.42 -6.17 6.43
N VAL A 114 -4.71 -5.53 5.52
CA VAL A 114 -5.28 -4.99 4.29
C VAL A 114 -5.82 -6.12 3.41
N THR A 115 -5.01 -7.14 3.20
CA THR A 115 -5.39 -8.29 2.36
C THR A 115 -6.59 -9.03 2.94
N ARG A 116 -6.65 -9.17 4.26
CA ARG A 116 -7.75 -9.82 4.97
C ARG A 116 -9.10 -9.14 4.70
N VAL A 117 -9.12 -7.85 4.49
CA VAL A 117 -10.35 -7.09 4.18
C VAL A 117 -10.67 -7.16 2.70
N ILE A 118 -9.69 -7.01 1.84
CA ILE A 118 -9.91 -6.86 0.39
C ILE A 118 -10.05 -8.20 -0.34
N ALA A 119 -9.24 -9.20 0.00
CA ALA A 119 -9.26 -10.48 -0.71
C ALA A 119 -10.64 -11.17 -0.72
N PRO A 120 -11.40 -11.22 0.39
CA PRO A 120 -12.74 -11.81 0.36
C PRO A 120 -13.69 -11.13 -0.62
N LYS A 121 -13.54 -9.82 -0.80
CA LYS A 121 -14.35 -9.06 -1.76
C LYS A 121 -14.03 -9.47 -3.21
N MET A 122 -12.75 -9.68 -3.49
CA MET A 122 -12.30 -10.17 -4.80
C MET A 122 -12.78 -11.59 -5.06
N VAL A 123 -12.70 -12.46 -4.06
CA VAL A 123 -13.19 -13.84 -4.14
C VAL A 123 -14.71 -13.85 -4.45
N ALA A 124 -15.47 -13.06 -3.72
CA ALA A 124 -16.92 -12.95 -3.93
C ALA A 124 -17.27 -12.42 -5.33
N ALA A 125 -16.47 -11.51 -5.86
CA ALA A 125 -16.64 -10.95 -7.19
C ALA A 125 -16.14 -11.87 -8.31
N GLY A 126 -15.38 -12.92 -7.97
CA GLY A 126 -14.77 -13.82 -8.94
C GLY A 126 -13.67 -13.19 -9.78
N ARG A 127 -13.11 -12.05 -9.32
CA ARG A 127 -12.03 -11.34 -10.01
C ARG A 127 -11.24 -10.49 -9.04
N GLY A 128 -10.02 -10.19 -9.40
CA GLY A 128 -9.13 -9.34 -8.64
C GLY A 128 -7.68 -9.74 -8.82
N HIS A 129 -6.79 -8.83 -8.47
CA HIS A 129 -5.36 -9.06 -8.55
C HIS A 129 -4.70 -8.39 -7.35
N ILE A 130 -3.77 -9.09 -6.73
CA ILE A 130 -3.02 -8.57 -5.58
C ILE A 130 -1.53 -8.56 -5.91
N PHE A 131 -0.94 -7.38 -5.86
CA PHE A 131 0.49 -7.19 -5.98
C PHE A 131 1.09 -6.84 -4.62
N ASN A 132 2.12 -7.58 -4.23
CA ASN A 132 2.89 -7.29 -3.04
C ASN A 132 4.26 -6.80 -3.49
N THR A 133 4.55 -5.53 -3.24
CA THR A 133 5.90 -5.03 -3.50
C THR A 133 6.81 -5.48 -2.37
N VAL A 134 7.90 -6.10 -2.74
CA VAL A 134 8.86 -6.62 -1.77
C VAL A 134 10.24 -6.05 -2.07
N SER A 135 11.04 -5.95 -1.02
CA SER A 135 12.45 -5.66 -1.14
C SER A 135 13.22 -6.88 -0.66
N TYR A 136 14.34 -7.13 -1.28
CA TYR A 136 15.21 -8.22 -0.88
C TYR A 136 16.64 -7.71 -0.74
N THR A 137 17.38 -8.35 0.14
CA THR A 137 18.82 -8.14 0.20
C THR A 137 19.42 -8.77 -1.05
N HIS A 138 20.17 -7.97 -1.81
CA HIS A 138 20.83 -8.47 -2.99
C HIS A 138 21.89 -9.51 -2.61
N LEU A 139 21.68 -10.72 -3.06
CA LEU A 139 22.68 -11.78 -2.96
C LEU A 139 23.32 -11.98 -4.31
N ARG A 140 24.61 -11.82 -4.36
CA ARG A 140 25.34 -12.10 -5.58
C ARG A 140 25.47 -13.62 -5.74
N ALA A 141 25.51 -14.07 -6.97
CA ALA A 141 25.58 -15.50 -7.24
C ALA A 141 26.74 -16.22 -6.53
N HIS A 142 27.88 -15.53 -6.39
CA HIS A 142 29.03 -16.10 -5.70
C HIS A 142 28.93 -16.03 -4.17
N GLU A 143 27.93 -15.38 -3.65
CA GLU A 143 27.67 -15.26 -2.21
C GLU A 143 26.68 -16.32 -1.72
N THR A 144 26.05 -16.99 -2.62
CA THR A 144 25.04 -18.01 -2.33
C THR A 144 25.60 -19.39 -2.24
#